data_7653a14b87594ead47787200f871e2c8
#
_entry.id   7653a14b87594ead47787200f871e2c8
#
_cell.length_a   1.000
_cell.length_b   1.000
_cell.length_c   1.000
_cell.angle_alpha   90.00
_cell.angle_beta   90.00
_cell.angle_gamma   90.00
#
_symmetry.space_group_name_H-M   'P 1'
#
loop_
_entity.id
_entity.type
_entity.pdbx_description
1 polymer ?
#
loop_
_entity_poly.entity_id
_entity_poly.type
_entity_poly.pdbx_seq_one_letter_code
_entity_poly.pdbx_strand_id
1 'polypeptide(L)'
;MTYKGQLTAAMNLLAADPAVRFIGYGVKIGGRAAGTLNHVSDSQLIETPVAENLMVGLATGLSLAGLKPVVFIERMDFILNALDAIVNHLGAAQAISCNQFKPAAILRVVIGNKSKPLYTGPTHTQDFTQALRQIIDFPIVELKKESVVSEYRYALIRLSAGTSTMLVERKDEW
;
A
#
# COMPACT_ATOMS: atom_id res chain seq x y z
N MET A 1 -0.25 -12.42 -19.15
CA MET A 1 -1.11 -12.18 -17.95
C MET A 1 -1.63 -10.75 -18.00
N THR A 2 -2.88 -10.48 -17.60
CA THR A 2 -3.42 -9.12 -17.51
C THR A 2 -2.74 -8.37 -16.35
N TYR A 3 -2.82 -7.03 -16.31
CA TYR A 3 -2.30 -6.23 -15.18
C TYR A 3 -2.93 -6.69 -13.85
N LYS A 4 -4.26 -6.84 -13.80
CA LYS A 4 -4.97 -7.37 -12.63
C LYS A 4 -4.50 -8.78 -12.24
N GLY A 5 -4.21 -9.65 -13.22
CA GLY A 5 -3.65 -10.97 -12.96
C GLY A 5 -2.26 -10.92 -12.33
N GLN A 6 -1.42 -9.97 -12.74
CA GLN A 6 -0.12 -9.71 -12.11
C GLN A 6 -0.28 -9.22 -10.67
N LEU A 7 -1.24 -8.31 -10.40
CA LEU A 7 -1.55 -7.86 -9.05
C LEU A 7 -2.00 -9.03 -8.16
N THR A 8 -2.89 -9.89 -8.67
CA THR A 8 -3.34 -11.08 -7.93
C THR A 8 -2.17 -12.01 -7.61
N ALA A 9 -1.28 -12.25 -8.58
CA ALA A 9 -0.09 -13.07 -8.36
C ALA A 9 0.85 -12.43 -7.32
N ALA A 10 1.01 -11.11 -7.35
CA ALA A 10 1.80 -10.37 -6.36
C ALA A 10 1.20 -10.49 -4.94
N MET A 11 -0.12 -10.36 -4.80
CA MET A 11 -0.78 -10.52 -3.49
C MET A 11 -0.63 -11.95 -2.95
N ASN A 12 -0.75 -12.96 -3.80
CA ASN A 12 -0.51 -14.35 -3.40
C ASN A 12 0.95 -14.59 -2.98
N LEU A 13 1.91 -13.96 -3.69
CA LEU A 13 3.32 -14.01 -3.33
C LEU A 13 3.56 -13.43 -1.93
N LEU A 14 2.98 -12.26 -1.64
CA LEU A 14 3.10 -11.64 -0.32
C LEU A 14 2.42 -12.49 0.75
N ALA A 15 1.23 -13.04 0.47
CA ALA A 15 0.45 -13.84 1.41
C ALA A 15 1.10 -15.20 1.75
N ALA A 16 2.08 -15.65 0.96
CA ALA A 16 2.87 -16.85 1.30
C ALA A 16 3.71 -16.66 2.57
N ASP A 17 4.00 -15.42 2.97
CA ASP A 17 4.62 -15.11 4.25
C ASP A 17 3.53 -14.95 5.32
N PRO A 18 3.48 -15.80 6.37
CA PRO A 18 2.45 -15.75 7.40
C PRO A 18 2.50 -14.48 8.27
N ALA A 19 3.61 -13.74 8.25
CA ALA A 19 3.73 -12.46 8.96
C ALA A 19 3.05 -11.30 8.21
N VAL A 20 2.72 -11.44 6.93
CA VAL A 20 2.08 -10.39 6.14
C VAL A 20 0.65 -10.13 6.61
N ARG A 21 0.29 -8.85 6.72
CA ARG A 21 -1.07 -8.38 7.00
C ARG A 21 -1.47 -7.32 5.98
N PHE A 22 -2.60 -7.55 5.31
CA PHE A 22 -3.21 -6.58 4.41
C PHE A 22 -4.22 -5.75 5.18
N ILE A 23 -4.07 -4.44 5.13
CA ILE A 23 -4.83 -3.48 5.95
C ILE A 23 -5.53 -2.51 5.00
N GLY A 24 -6.78 -2.24 5.23
CA GLY A 24 -7.48 -1.19 4.50
C GLY A 24 -8.99 -1.37 4.46
N TYR A 25 -9.65 -0.41 3.85
CA TYR A 25 -11.06 -0.51 3.51
C TYR A 25 -11.22 -1.40 2.28
N GLY A 26 -12.20 -2.30 2.32
CA GLY A 26 -12.50 -3.22 1.22
C GLY A 26 -11.45 -4.32 1.00
N VAL A 27 -10.56 -4.59 1.96
CA VAL A 27 -9.59 -5.69 1.86
C VAL A 27 -10.20 -7.03 2.23
N LYS A 28 -11.17 -7.07 3.15
CA LYS A 28 -11.86 -8.27 3.60
C LYS A 28 -13.34 -8.25 3.23
N ILE A 29 -14.02 -7.15 3.49
CA ILE A 29 -15.45 -6.96 3.24
C ILE A 29 -15.62 -6.23 1.90
N GLY A 30 -16.62 -6.64 1.10
CA GLY A 30 -16.87 -6.05 -0.22
C GLY A 30 -15.93 -6.58 -1.31
N GLY A 31 -15.15 -5.70 -1.93
CA GLY A 31 -14.42 -6.04 -3.15
C GLY A 31 -13.12 -6.83 -2.98
N ARG A 32 -12.67 -7.16 -1.75
CA ARG A 32 -11.38 -7.81 -1.47
C ARG A 32 -10.24 -7.19 -2.28
N ALA A 33 -10.07 -5.87 -2.08
CA ALA A 33 -9.19 -5.00 -2.86
C ALA A 33 -9.34 -5.24 -4.38
N ALA A 34 -10.57 -5.04 -4.86
CA ALA A 34 -10.97 -5.23 -6.26
C ALA A 34 -10.69 -6.65 -6.80
N GLY A 35 -10.81 -7.66 -5.93
CA GLY A 35 -10.68 -9.09 -6.25
C GLY A 35 -9.24 -9.61 -6.28
N THR A 36 -8.23 -8.77 -6.03
CA THR A 36 -6.83 -9.22 -6.03
C THR A 36 -6.44 -9.99 -4.76
N LEU A 37 -7.27 -9.94 -3.70
CA LEU A 37 -7.07 -10.65 -2.43
C LEU A 37 -8.00 -11.87 -2.26
N ASN A 38 -8.66 -12.32 -3.33
CA ASN A 38 -9.65 -13.41 -3.23
C ASN A 38 -9.06 -14.73 -2.70
N HIS A 39 -7.78 -14.98 -2.90
CA HIS A 39 -7.09 -16.19 -2.46
C HIS A 39 -6.28 -16.00 -1.16
N VAL A 40 -6.32 -14.81 -0.58
CA VAL A 40 -5.62 -14.52 0.68
C VAL A 40 -6.49 -14.96 1.86
N SER A 41 -5.87 -15.60 2.86
CA SER A 41 -6.56 -16.02 4.08
C SER A 41 -7.16 -14.84 4.84
N ASP A 42 -8.36 -15.01 5.37
CA ASP A 42 -9.04 -14.01 6.21
C ASP A 42 -8.24 -13.61 7.46
N SER A 43 -7.39 -14.50 7.97
CA SER A 43 -6.50 -14.22 9.11
C SER A 43 -5.40 -13.21 8.78
N GLN A 44 -5.10 -12.99 7.51
CA GLN A 44 -4.13 -11.99 7.03
C GLN A 44 -4.79 -10.67 6.62
N LEU A 45 -6.13 -10.59 6.63
CA LEU A 45 -6.88 -9.42 6.19
C LEU A 45 -7.43 -8.64 7.40
N ILE A 46 -7.06 -7.37 7.49
CA ILE A 46 -7.54 -6.45 8.53
C ILE A 46 -8.39 -5.38 7.85
N GLU A 47 -9.70 -5.53 7.93
CA GLU A 47 -10.64 -4.53 7.46
C GLU A 47 -10.64 -3.32 8.39
N THR A 48 -10.63 -2.13 7.82
CA THR A 48 -10.70 -0.87 8.56
C THR A 48 -11.86 -0.02 8.04
N PRO A 49 -12.34 0.96 8.81
CA PRO A 49 -13.15 2.04 8.23
C PRO A 49 -12.33 2.82 7.20
N VAL A 50 -12.99 3.70 6.43
CA VAL A 50 -12.33 4.66 5.54
C VAL A 50 -11.62 5.70 6.40
N ALA A 51 -10.37 5.42 6.75
CA ALA A 51 -9.56 6.24 7.64
C ALA A 51 -8.06 5.98 7.38
N GLU A 52 -7.51 6.59 6.35
CA GLU A 52 -6.16 6.28 5.83
C GLU A 52 -5.07 6.57 6.86
N ASN A 53 -5.25 7.60 7.69
CA ASN A 53 -4.32 7.88 8.80
C ASN A 53 -4.27 6.71 9.80
N LEU A 54 -5.44 6.17 10.18
CA LEU A 54 -5.54 4.98 11.03
C LEU A 54 -4.86 3.76 10.38
N MET A 55 -5.06 3.55 9.07
CA MET A 55 -4.48 2.41 8.35
C MET A 55 -2.95 2.44 8.44
N VAL A 56 -2.33 3.59 8.20
CA VAL A 56 -0.86 3.75 8.27
C VAL A 56 -0.35 3.69 9.70
N GLY A 57 -1.05 4.30 10.65
CA GLY A 57 -0.71 4.22 12.07
C GLY A 57 -0.75 2.77 12.60
N LEU A 58 -1.80 2.01 12.22
CA LEU A 58 -1.91 0.59 12.55
C LEU A 58 -0.76 -0.22 11.92
N ALA A 59 -0.42 0.06 10.65
CA ALA A 59 0.70 -0.59 9.98
C ALA A 59 2.02 -0.33 10.69
N THR A 60 2.26 0.90 11.14
CA THR A 60 3.44 1.27 11.93
C THR A 60 3.54 0.43 13.21
N GLY A 61 2.43 0.32 13.96
CA GLY A 61 2.38 -0.49 15.18
C GLY A 61 2.57 -1.99 14.92
N LEU A 62 1.93 -2.54 13.89
CA LEU A 62 2.08 -3.95 13.50
C LEU A 62 3.51 -4.27 13.05
N SER A 63 4.17 -3.34 12.34
CA SER A 63 5.56 -3.49 11.96
C SER A 63 6.48 -3.55 13.20
N LEU A 64 6.27 -2.70 14.19
CA LEU A 64 7.00 -2.72 15.45
C LEU A 64 6.74 -4.02 16.25
N ALA A 65 5.58 -4.63 16.05
CA ALA A 65 5.24 -5.95 16.62
C ALA A 65 5.80 -7.14 15.80
N GLY A 66 6.63 -6.90 14.78
CA GLY A 66 7.26 -7.95 13.98
C GLY A 66 6.43 -8.48 12.82
N LEU A 67 5.28 -7.86 12.51
CA LEU A 67 4.47 -8.20 11.34
C LEU A 67 4.89 -7.40 10.10
N LYS A 68 4.44 -7.83 8.94
CA LYS A 68 4.76 -7.24 7.63
C LYS A 68 3.52 -6.59 7.01
N PRO A 69 3.22 -5.33 7.31
CA PRO A 69 2.00 -4.68 6.88
C PRO A 69 2.05 -4.25 5.41
N VAL A 70 0.92 -4.46 4.73
CA VAL A 70 0.62 -3.98 3.37
C VAL A 70 -0.66 -3.15 3.45
N VAL A 71 -0.55 -1.84 3.32
CA VAL A 71 -1.67 -0.90 3.43
C VAL A 71 -2.26 -0.65 2.06
N PHE A 72 -3.54 -0.85 1.89
CA PHE A 72 -4.26 -0.55 0.66
C PHE A 72 -4.98 0.78 0.76
N ILE A 73 -4.55 1.75 -0.04
CA ILE A 73 -5.20 3.05 -0.21
C ILE A 73 -5.91 3.03 -1.56
N GLU A 74 -7.24 2.97 -1.52
CA GLU A 74 -8.08 2.70 -2.68
C GLU A 74 -7.96 3.73 -3.80
N ARG A 75 -7.70 4.99 -3.43
CA ARG A 75 -7.42 6.09 -4.38
C ARG A 75 -6.33 6.99 -3.82
N MET A 76 -5.43 7.42 -4.70
CA MET A 76 -4.33 8.33 -4.33
C MET A 76 -4.84 9.65 -3.75
N ASP A 77 -6.02 10.10 -4.17
CA ASP A 77 -6.69 11.27 -3.61
C ASP A 77 -6.78 11.24 -2.08
N PHE A 78 -6.97 10.07 -1.50
CA PHE A 78 -7.15 9.90 -0.05
C PHE A 78 -5.83 9.76 0.73
N ILE A 79 -4.70 9.66 0.04
CA ILE A 79 -3.39 9.60 0.71
C ILE A 79 -3.11 10.88 1.50
N LEU A 80 -3.73 11.99 1.10
CA LEU A 80 -3.62 13.28 1.80
C LEU A 80 -4.07 13.17 3.26
N ASN A 81 -5.04 12.30 3.57
CA ASN A 81 -5.48 12.04 4.94
C ASN A 81 -4.44 11.26 5.76
N ALA A 82 -3.49 10.60 5.12
CA ALA A 82 -2.47 9.78 5.78
C ALA A 82 -1.09 10.42 5.81
N LEU A 83 -0.90 11.62 5.27
CA LEU A 83 0.42 12.23 5.12
C LEU A 83 1.17 12.36 6.44
N ASP A 84 0.50 12.75 7.51
CA ASP A 84 1.11 12.83 8.83
C ASP A 84 1.63 11.46 9.29
N ALA A 85 0.81 10.43 9.21
CA ALA A 85 1.21 9.06 9.59
C ALA A 85 2.33 8.52 8.69
N ILE A 86 2.36 8.88 7.42
CA ILE A 86 3.39 8.43 6.46
C ILE A 86 4.71 9.15 6.73
N VAL A 87 4.70 10.48 6.82
CA VAL A 87 5.91 11.30 6.87
C VAL A 87 6.47 11.37 8.29
N ASN A 88 5.63 11.78 9.27
CA ASN A 88 6.08 12.08 10.62
C ASN A 88 6.16 10.85 11.53
N HIS A 89 5.46 9.76 11.20
CA HIS A 89 5.48 8.54 12.02
C HIS A 89 6.21 7.39 11.31
N LEU A 90 5.69 6.86 10.20
CA LEU A 90 6.29 5.73 9.52
C LEU A 90 7.69 6.06 8.97
N GLY A 91 7.85 7.20 8.27
CA GLY A 91 9.12 7.64 7.69
C GLY A 91 10.12 8.11 8.74
N ALA A 92 9.69 8.99 9.66
CA ALA A 92 10.60 9.64 10.61
C ALA A 92 10.99 8.77 11.82
N ALA A 93 10.27 7.69 12.13
CA ALA A 93 10.46 6.89 13.35
C ALA A 93 11.91 6.39 13.53
N GLN A 94 12.56 5.98 12.46
CA GLN A 94 13.94 5.51 12.51
C GLN A 94 14.91 6.62 12.93
N ALA A 95 14.77 7.80 12.35
CA ALA A 95 15.62 8.95 12.67
C ALA A 95 15.37 9.47 14.10
N ILE A 96 14.08 9.66 14.45
CA ILE A 96 13.67 10.17 15.79
C ILE A 96 14.11 9.23 16.91
N SER A 97 14.06 7.92 16.68
CA SER A 97 14.45 6.91 17.67
C SER A 97 15.95 6.59 17.68
N CYS A 98 16.78 7.33 16.94
CA CYS A 98 18.20 7.01 16.79
C CYS A 98 18.45 5.56 16.35
N ASN A 99 17.69 5.09 15.37
CA ASN A 99 17.71 3.71 14.83
C ASN A 99 17.23 2.61 15.78
N GLN A 100 16.60 2.93 16.92
CA GLN A 100 16.05 1.92 17.83
C GLN A 100 14.78 1.28 17.28
N PHE A 101 13.95 2.04 16.55
CA PHE A 101 12.72 1.59 15.91
C PHE A 101 12.81 1.78 14.40
N LYS A 102 12.52 0.72 13.66
CA LYS A 102 12.54 0.71 12.18
C LYS A 102 11.23 0.15 11.63
N PRO A 103 10.09 0.82 11.91
CA PRO A 103 8.83 0.37 11.32
C PRO A 103 8.90 0.53 9.80
N ALA A 104 8.32 -0.44 9.09
CA ALA A 104 8.23 -0.38 7.65
C ALA A 104 6.88 -0.94 7.17
N ALA A 105 6.41 -0.46 6.03
CA ALA A 105 5.18 -0.91 5.40
C ALA A 105 5.30 -0.88 3.87
N ILE A 106 4.53 -1.73 3.20
CA ILE A 106 4.23 -1.55 1.78
C ILE A 106 2.94 -0.75 1.69
N LEU A 107 3.00 0.42 1.04
CA LEU A 107 1.82 1.23 0.74
C LEU A 107 1.40 0.94 -0.70
N ARG A 108 0.27 0.26 -0.87
CA ARG A 108 -0.36 -0.03 -2.14
C ARG A 108 -1.37 1.06 -2.45
N VAL A 109 -1.09 1.92 -3.42
CA VAL A 109 -1.86 3.13 -3.72
C VAL A 109 -2.36 3.11 -5.16
N VAL A 110 -3.65 3.39 -5.38
CA VAL A 110 -4.26 3.31 -6.70
C VAL A 110 -4.62 4.70 -7.25
N ILE A 111 -4.16 5.02 -8.45
CA ILE A 111 -4.63 6.17 -9.23
C ILE A 111 -5.84 5.72 -10.06
N GLY A 112 -6.96 6.43 -9.94
CA GLY A 112 -8.17 6.13 -10.69
C GLY A 112 -8.03 6.40 -12.19
N ASN A 113 -8.90 5.80 -13.00
CA ASN A 113 -8.89 5.97 -14.44
C ASN A 113 -9.51 7.34 -14.83
N LYS A 114 -8.70 8.23 -15.44
CA LYS A 114 -9.13 9.57 -15.88
C LYS A 114 -10.11 9.54 -17.05
N SER A 115 -9.99 8.56 -17.95
CA SER A 115 -10.86 8.43 -19.12
C SER A 115 -12.21 7.78 -18.79
N LYS A 116 -12.28 7.04 -17.67
CA LYS A 116 -13.49 6.43 -17.13
C LYS A 116 -13.59 6.70 -15.63
N PRO A 117 -13.75 7.96 -15.20
CA PRO A 117 -13.81 8.30 -13.80
C PRO A 117 -15.06 7.70 -13.17
N LEU A 118 -15.00 7.43 -11.86
CA LEU A 118 -16.21 7.16 -11.10
C LEU A 118 -17.13 8.41 -11.17
N TYR A 119 -18.41 8.22 -10.93
CA TYR A 119 -19.39 9.30 -10.87
C TYR A 119 -19.05 10.42 -9.86
N THR A 120 -18.11 10.15 -8.97
CA THR A 120 -17.57 11.11 -7.99
C THR A 120 -16.64 12.16 -8.60
N GLY A 121 -16.34 12.07 -9.90
CA GLY A 121 -15.59 13.09 -10.65
C GLY A 121 -14.09 13.16 -10.29
N PRO A 122 -13.54 14.39 -10.19
CA PRO A 122 -12.07 14.58 -10.12
C PRO A 122 -11.42 14.08 -8.82
N THR A 123 -12.18 13.87 -7.75
CA THR A 123 -11.66 13.45 -6.44
C THR A 123 -11.27 11.98 -6.36
N HIS A 124 -11.21 11.25 -7.47
CA HIS A 124 -10.84 9.82 -7.51
C HIS A 124 -9.84 9.51 -8.63
N THR A 125 -9.24 10.52 -9.23
CA THR A 125 -8.36 10.36 -10.40
C THR A 125 -7.10 11.22 -10.34
N GLN A 126 -6.83 11.87 -9.20
CA GLN A 126 -5.66 12.72 -9.03
C GLN A 126 -4.39 11.89 -8.88
N ASP A 127 -3.29 12.46 -9.36
CA ASP A 127 -1.96 11.86 -9.29
C ASP A 127 -1.03 12.83 -8.55
N PHE A 128 -0.69 12.48 -7.32
CA PHE A 128 0.22 13.24 -6.47
C PHE A 128 1.63 12.65 -6.41
N THR A 129 1.94 11.67 -7.27
CA THR A 129 3.22 10.94 -7.21
C THR A 129 4.43 11.87 -7.16
N GLN A 130 4.46 12.91 -7.99
CA GLN A 130 5.59 13.86 -8.02
C GLN A 130 5.70 14.72 -6.75
N ALA A 131 4.55 15.14 -6.20
CA ALA A 131 4.54 15.90 -4.95
C ALA A 131 4.98 15.02 -3.77
N LEU A 132 4.51 13.77 -3.73
CA LEU A 132 4.88 12.82 -2.69
C LEU A 132 6.38 12.50 -2.69
N ARG A 133 7.04 12.48 -3.86
CA ARG A 133 8.51 12.29 -3.98
C ARG A 133 9.31 13.41 -3.34
N GLN A 134 8.72 14.57 -3.06
CA GLN A 134 9.40 15.69 -2.42
C GLN A 134 9.34 15.63 -0.88
N ILE A 135 8.42 14.83 -0.33
CA ILE A 135 8.14 14.81 1.11
C ILE A 135 8.29 13.42 1.75
N ILE A 136 8.35 12.36 0.95
CA ILE A 136 8.51 10.97 1.41
C ILE A 136 9.95 10.53 1.12
N ASP A 137 10.65 10.04 2.12
CA ASP A 137 12.07 9.67 2.08
C ASP A 137 12.33 8.20 1.71
N PHE A 138 11.30 7.41 1.48
CA PHE A 138 11.41 6.02 1.02
C PHE A 138 10.94 5.83 -0.43
N PRO A 139 11.31 4.72 -1.11
CA PRO A 139 11.00 4.51 -2.52
C PRO A 139 9.52 4.59 -2.88
N ILE A 140 9.20 5.37 -3.92
CA ILE A 140 7.89 5.41 -4.58
C ILE A 140 8.08 4.86 -6.00
N VAL A 141 7.44 3.73 -6.29
CA VAL A 141 7.56 2.99 -7.55
C VAL A 141 6.23 2.98 -8.28
N GLU A 142 6.18 3.53 -9.48
CA GLU A 142 5.04 3.40 -10.38
C GLU A 142 5.10 2.05 -11.08
N LEU A 143 4.08 1.24 -10.89
CA LEU A 143 4.03 -0.12 -11.42
C LEU A 143 3.76 -0.13 -12.92
N LYS A 144 4.59 -0.87 -13.66
CA LYS A 144 4.35 -1.23 -15.05
C LYS A 144 3.88 -2.68 -15.11
N LYS A 145 3.03 -3.02 -16.07
CA LYS A 145 2.45 -4.34 -16.22
C LYS A 145 3.48 -5.48 -16.15
N GLU A 146 4.64 -5.28 -16.76
CA GLU A 146 5.68 -6.31 -16.87
C GLU A 146 6.43 -6.54 -15.55
N SER A 147 6.42 -5.56 -14.65
CA SER A 147 7.23 -5.56 -13.42
C SER A 147 6.42 -5.70 -12.13
N VAL A 148 5.10 -5.80 -12.18
CA VAL A 148 4.24 -5.81 -10.97
C VAL A 148 4.73 -6.84 -9.95
N VAL A 149 4.86 -8.10 -10.32
CA VAL A 149 5.24 -9.17 -9.38
C VAL A 149 6.64 -8.96 -8.84
N SER A 150 7.60 -8.54 -9.68
CA SER A 150 8.97 -8.29 -9.25
C SER A 150 9.08 -7.09 -8.30
N GLU A 151 8.33 -6.01 -8.57
CA GLU A 151 8.34 -4.84 -7.68
C GLU A 151 7.74 -5.14 -6.30
N TYR A 152 6.65 -5.92 -6.23
CA TYR A 152 6.10 -6.38 -4.95
C TYR A 152 7.08 -7.32 -4.21
N ARG A 153 7.82 -8.16 -4.93
CA ARG A 153 8.88 -8.98 -4.32
C ARG A 153 10.00 -8.12 -3.75
N TYR A 154 10.47 -7.11 -4.48
CA TYR A 154 11.48 -6.18 -3.99
C TYR A 154 10.97 -5.36 -2.80
N ALA A 155 9.70 -4.94 -2.83
CA ALA A 155 9.08 -4.26 -1.69
C ALA A 155 9.05 -5.15 -0.44
N LEU A 156 8.76 -6.45 -0.57
CA LEU A 156 8.80 -7.40 0.55
C LEU A 156 10.23 -7.57 1.11
N ILE A 157 11.24 -7.59 0.25
CA ILE A 157 12.65 -7.65 0.67
C ILE A 157 13.01 -6.38 1.45
N ARG A 158 12.66 -5.19 0.93
CA ARG A 158 12.88 -3.91 1.62
C ARG A 158 12.14 -3.86 2.96
N LEU A 159 10.89 -4.30 2.99
CA LEU A 159 10.08 -4.37 4.21
C LEU A 159 10.77 -5.21 5.28
N SER A 160 11.31 -6.38 4.89
CA SER A 160 12.06 -7.26 5.79
C SER A 160 13.39 -6.63 6.28
N ALA A 161 13.91 -5.66 5.54
CA ALA A 161 15.09 -4.87 5.92
C ALA A 161 14.77 -3.58 6.70
N GLY A 162 13.48 -3.35 7.03
CA GLY A 162 13.04 -2.15 7.76
C GLY A 162 12.91 -0.90 6.87
N THR A 163 12.65 -1.08 5.57
CA THR A 163 12.45 0.04 4.63
C THR A 163 11.07 -0.05 3.99
N SER A 164 10.30 1.01 4.11
CA SER A 164 8.99 1.15 3.47
C SER A 164 9.12 1.28 1.95
N THR A 165 8.04 0.96 1.24
CA THR A 165 7.93 1.20 -0.21
C THR A 165 6.49 1.56 -0.55
N MET A 166 6.29 2.63 -1.31
CA MET A 166 5.00 2.95 -1.92
C MET A 166 4.96 2.39 -3.34
N LEU A 167 3.96 1.58 -3.64
CA LEU A 167 3.70 1.02 -4.96
C LEU A 167 2.45 1.67 -5.54
N VAL A 168 2.62 2.39 -6.64
CA VAL A 168 1.56 3.16 -7.29
C VAL A 168 1.00 2.35 -8.46
N GLU A 169 -0.29 2.01 -8.37
CA GLU A 169 -1.06 1.31 -9.39
C GLU A 169 -1.89 2.30 -10.21
N ARG A 170 -2.05 2.03 -11.51
CA ARG A 170 -2.92 2.81 -12.38
C ARG A 170 -4.12 1.99 -12.82
N LYS A 171 -5.33 2.50 -12.56
CA LYS A 171 -6.58 1.79 -12.86
C LYS A 171 -6.88 1.68 -14.36
N ASP A 172 -6.29 2.52 -15.18
CA ASP A 172 -6.35 2.45 -16.65
C ASP A 172 -5.56 1.26 -17.23
N GLU A 173 -4.66 0.67 -16.42
CA GLU A 173 -3.91 -0.54 -16.78
C GLU A 173 -4.64 -1.87 -16.43
N TRP A 174 -5.75 -1.79 -15.66
CA TRP A 174 -6.46 -2.99 -15.13
C TRP A 174 -7.29 -3.74 -16.16
#